data_8b0d19815bf8c6a7d78f4eff61004067
#
_entry.id   8b0d19815bf8c6a7d78f4eff61004067
#
_cell.length_a   1.000
_cell.length_b   1.000
_cell.length_c   1.000
_cell.angle_alpha   90.00
_cell.angle_beta   90.00
_cell.angle_gamma   90.00
#
_symmetry.space_group_name_H-M   'P 1'
#
loop_
_entity.id
_entity.type
_entity.pdbx_description
1 polymer ?
#
loop_
_entity_poly.entity_id
_entity_poly.type
_entity_poly.pdbx_seq_one_letter_code
_entity_poly.pdbx_strand_id
1 'polypeptide(L)'
;HYETQLRPPFFRALVDYVNQGNSAFDCPGHQGGEFFRRHPAGNQFVEYFGEMLFRSDLCNADVAMGDLLIHEGAPCIAQQHAAKVFNADKTYFVLNGTSSSNKVVLNALLTPGDLVLFD
;
A
#
# COMPACT_ATOMS: atom_id res chain seq x y z
N HIS A 1 -17.51 0.83 16.59
CA HIS A 1 -16.96 2.22 16.60
C HIS A 1 -15.51 2.27 17.11
N TYR A 2 -15.18 1.60 18.23
CA TYR A 2 -13.81 1.54 18.76
C TYR A 2 -12.87 0.74 17.84
N GLU A 3 -13.27 -0.44 17.41
CA GLU A 3 -12.50 -1.30 16.51
C GLU A 3 -12.16 -0.62 15.18
N THR A 4 -13.05 0.22 14.66
CA THR A 4 -12.79 0.97 13.43
C THR A 4 -11.69 2.01 13.62
N GLN A 5 -11.55 2.56 14.83
CA GLN A 5 -10.49 3.52 15.15
C GLN A 5 -9.11 2.86 15.33
N LEU A 6 -9.07 1.55 15.61
CA LEU A 6 -7.84 0.78 15.73
C LEU A 6 -7.22 0.41 14.37
N ARG A 7 -7.96 0.57 13.27
CA ARG A 7 -7.43 0.26 11.93
C ARG A 7 -6.32 1.24 11.55
N PRO A 8 -5.18 0.74 11.05
CA PRO A 8 -4.15 1.60 10.49
C PRO A 8 -4.72 2.53 9.41
N PRO A 9 -4.24 3.78 9.29
CA PRO A 9 -4.88 4.78 8.42
C PRO A 9 -5.04 4.35 6.95
N PHE A 10 -4.00 3.75 6.37
CA PHE A 10 -4.06 3.27 4.99
C PHE A 10 -5.06 2.13 4.83
N PHE A 11 -5.02 1.14 5.73
CA PHE A 11 -5.96 0.02 5.68
C PHE A 11 -7.41 0.49 5.85
N ARG A 12 -7.64 1.46 6.72
CA ARG A 12 -8.97 2.06 6.88
C ARG A 12 -9.44 2.72 5.58
N ALA A 13 -8.60 3.55 4.96
CA ALA A 13 -8.92 4.20 3.70
C ALA A 13 -9.22 3.18 2.59
N LEU A 14 -8.45 2.10 2.51
CA LEU A 14 -8.67 1.02 1.55
C LEU A 14 -10.02 0.32 1.78
N VAL A 15 -10.34 -0.03 3.02
CA VAL A 15 -11.63 -0.66 3.35
C VAL A 15 -12.80 0.27 3.04
N ASP A 16 -12.68 1.54 3.38
CA ASP A 16 -13.73 2.54 3.12
C ASP A 16 -13.94 2.72 1.61
N TYR A 17 -12.86 2.77 0.82
CA TYR A 17 -12.90 2.84 -0.64
C TYR A 17 -13.58 1.60 -1.27
N VAL A 18 -13.16 0.41 -0.87
CA VAL A 18 -13.74 -0.86 -1.36
C VAL A 18 -15.21 -0.97 -1.05
N ASN A 19 -15.65 -0.50 0.13
CA ASN A 19 -17.05 -0.51 0.55
C ASN A 19 -17.94 0.49 -0.22
N GLN A 20 -17.36 1.49 -0.89
CA GLN A 20 -18.11 2.40 -1.77
C GLN A 20 -18.64 1.70 -3.02
N GLY A 21 -18.07 0.53 -3.37
CA GLY A 21 -18.53 -0.25 -4.51
C GLY A 21 -18.21 0.38 -5.87
N ASN A 22 -17.16 1.18 -5.94
CA ASN A 22 -16.72 1.82 -7.16
C ASN A 22 -16.36 0.77 -8.23
N SER A 23 -16.70 1.05 -9.49
CA SER A 23 -16.28 0.25 -10.63
C SER A 23 -14.95 0.78 -11.15
N ALA A 24 -13.94 -0.08 -11.18
CA ALA A 24 -12.64 0.24 -11.77
C ALA A 24 -12.67 0.01 -13.28
N PHE A 25 -12.13 0.96 -14.05
CA PHE A 25 -11.93 0.86 -15.49
C PHE A 25 -10.45 0.98 -15.87
N ASP A 26 -9.58 0.74 -14.91
CA ASP A 26 -8.12 0.82 -15.00
C ASP A 26 -7.47 -0.54 -14.68
N CYS A 27 -6.19 -0.53 -14.32
CA CYS A 27 -5.50 -1.71 -13.81
C CYS A 27 -5.89 -1.96 -12.33
N PRO A 28 -5.88 -3.21 -11.88
CA PRO A 28 -5.56 -4.45 -12.62
C PRO A 28 -6.76 -4.93 -13.47
N GLY A 29 -6.43 -5.64 -14.57
CA GLY A 29 -7.43 -6.09 -15.58
C GLY A 29 -8.50 -7.05 -15.07
N HIS A 30 -8.36 -7.64 -13.89
CA HIS A 30 -9.42 -8.47 -13.31
C HIS A 30 -10.60 -7.67 -12.75
N GLN A 31 -10.47 -6.35 -12.63
CA GLN A 31 -11.55 -5.42 -12.22
C GLN A 31 -12.33 -5.92 -10.99
N GLY A 32 -11.66 -5.97 -9.83
CA GLY A 32 -12.26 -6.47 -8.60
C GLY A 32 -12.59 -7.97 -8.60
N GLY A 33 -11.97 -8.75 -9.49
CA GLY A 33 -12.18 -10.18 -9.64
C GLY A 33 -13.29 -10.57 -10.61
N GLU A 34 -13.98 -9.60 -11.22
CA GLU A 34 -15.11 -9.87 -12.12
C GLU A 34 -14.71 -10.74 -13.33
N PHE A 35 -13.53 -10.49 -13.92
CA PHE A 35 -13.06 -11.30 -15.05
C PHE A 35 -12.69 -12.73 -14.66
N PHE A 36 -12.26 -12.96 -13.42
CA PHE A 36 -12.04 -14.34 -12.94
C PHE A 36 -13.34 -15.14 -12.86
N ARG A 37 -14.44 -14.50 -12.47
CA ARG A 37 -15.74 -15.18 -12.31
C ARG A 37 -16.35 -15.66 -13.63
N ARG A 38 -15.89 -15.14 -14.75
CA ARG A 38 -16.39 -15.52 -16.08
C ARG A 38 -15.96 -16.91 -16.54
N HIS A 39 -14.99 -17.53 -15.86
CA HIS A 39 -14.50 -18.86 -16.19
C HIS A 39 -14.41 -19.73 -14.94
N PRO A 40 -14.83 -21.03 -14.99
CA PRO A 40 -14.83 -21.91 -13.83
C PRO A 40 -13.47 -22.03 -13.13
N ALA A 41 -12.38 -22.08 -13.88
CA ALA A 41 -11.03 -22.12 -13.30
C ALA A 41 -10.70 -20.81 -12.56
N GLY A 42 -11.07 -19.66 -13.10
CA GLY A 42 -10.89 -18.36 -12.45
C GLY A 42 -11.76 -18.19 -11.22
N ASN A 43 -13.00 -18.72 -11.25
CA ASN A 43 -13.89 -18.66 -10.10
C ASN A 43 -13.31 -19.38 -8.86
N GLN A 44 -12.50 -20.43 -9.04
CA GLN A 44 -11.81 -21.10 -7.93
C GLN A 44 -10.86 -20.16 -7.18
N PHE A 45 -10.22 -19.22 -7.86
CA PHE A 45 -9.40 -18.19 -7.21
C PHE A 45 -10.26 -17.27 -6.35
N VAL A 46 -11.41 -16.84 -6.85
CA VAL A 46 -12.33 -15.97 -6.11
C VAL A 46 -12.89 -16.70 -4.88
N GLU A 47 -13.23 -17.97 -5.01
CA GLU A 47 -13.69 -18.79 -3.90
C GLU A 47 -12.61 -18.99 -2.84
N TYR A 48 -11.37 -19.21 -3.26
CA TYR A 48 -10.25 -19.45 -2.36
C TYR A 48 -9.78 -18.20 -1.63
N PHE A 49 -9.57 -17.08 -2.35
CA PHE A 49 -9.03 -15.85 -1.79
C PHE A 49 -10.09 -14.90 -1.23
N GLY A 50 -11.32 -15.06 -1.64
CA GLY A 50 -12.42 -14.17 -1.31
C GLY A 50 -12.46 -12.91 -2.20
N GLU A 51 -13.66 -12.37 -2.35
CA GLU A 51 -13.92 -11.19 -3.19
C GLU A 51 -13.12 -9.97 -2.76
N MET A 52 -12.97 -9.75 -1.46
CA MET A 52 -12.35 -8.54 -0.92
C MET A 52 -10.86 -8.43 -1.27
N LEU A 53 -10.16 -9.55 -1.48
CA LEU A 53 -8.78 -9.51 -1.95
C LEU A 53 -8.69 -8.81 -3.31
N PHE A 54 -9.51 -9.23 -4.26
CA PHE A 54 -9.49 -8.68 -5.62
C PHE A 54 -10.03 -7.25 -5.68
N ARG A 55 -11.00 -6.92 -4.84
CA ARG A 55 -11.52 -5.55 -4.74
C ARG A 55 -10.54 -4.59 -4.07
N SER A 56 -9.60 -5.10 -3.30
CA SER A 56 -8.55 -4.32 -2.65
C SER A 56 -7.28 -4.18 -3.49
N ASP A 57 -7.19 -4.89 -4.61
CA ASP A 57 -6.10 -4.74 -5.56
C ASP A 57 -6.40 -3.58 -6.51
N LEU A 58 -5.90 -2.41 -6.15
CA LEU A 58 -6.18 -1.13 -6.79
C LEU A 58 -4.96 -0.61 -7.55
N CYS A 59 -5.22 0.16 -8.59
CA CYS A 59 -4.19 0.92 -9.26
C CYS A 59 -3.76 2.13 -8.41
N ASN A 60 -2.46 2.45 -8.43
CA ASN A 60 -1.95 3.68 -7.81
C ASN A 60 -2.40 4.96 -8.54
N ALA A 61 -3.05 4.85 -9.69
CA ALA A 61 -3.66 5.96 -10.40
C ALA A 61 -5.03 6.36 -9.82
N ASP A 62 -5.58 5.60 -8.86
CA ASP A 62 -6.83 5.97 -8.22
C ASP A 62 -6.65 7.16 -7.29
N VAL A 63 -7.14 8.32 -7.74
CA VAL A 63 -6.99 9.61 -7.04
C VAL A 63 -7.55 9.58 -5.63
N ALA A 64 -8.59 8.79 -5.38
CA ALA A 64 -9.23 8.69 -4.07
C ALA A 64 -8.31 8.04 -3.02
N MET A 65 -7.38 7.18 -3.46
CA MET A 65 -6.41 6.54 -2.55
C MET A 65 -5.17 7.39 -2.31
N GLY A 66 -4.95 8.45 -3.10
CA GLY A 66 -3.74 9.27 -3.02
C GLY A 66 -2.53 8.64 -3.71
N ASP A 67 -1.39 9.27 -3.57
CA ASP A 67 -0.16 8.83 -4.23
C ASP A 67 1.02 8.82 -3.25
N LEU A 68 1.70 7.66 -3.17
CA LEU A 68 2.86 7.49 -2.31
C LEU A 68 4.08 8.27 -2.82
N LEU A 69 4.23 8.42 -4.13
CA LEU A 69 5.40 9.08 -4.73
C LEU A 69 5.44 10.57 -4.41
N ILE A 70 4.29 11.23 -4.46
CA ILE A 70 4.17 12.66 -4.14
C ILE A 70 3.69 12.92 -2.71
N HIS A 71 3.55 11.87 -1.91
CA HIS A 71 3.16 11.93 -0.49
C HIS A 71 1.79 12.60 -0.27
N GLU A 72 0.78 12.19 -1.02
CA GLU A 72 -0.59 12.70 -0.88
C GLU A 72 -1.58 11.62 -0.43
N GLY A 73 -2.71 12.07 0.13
CA GLY A 73 -3.84 11.22 0.51
C GLY A 73 -3.54 10.20 1.60
N ALA A 74 -4.10 9.01 1.48
CA ALA A 74 -3.99 7.94 2.47
C ALA A 74 -2.53 7.49 2.75
N PRO A 75 -1.63 7.39 1.77
CA PRO A 75 -0.22 7.10 2.02
C PRO A 75 0.48 8.16 2.89
N CYS A 76 0.22 9.43 2.65
CA CYS A 76 0.77 10.52 3.46
C CYS A 76 0.32 10.41 4.92
N ILE A 77 -0.98 10.21 5.15
CA ILE A 77 -1.55 10.05 6.50
C ILE A 77 -0.92 8.84 7.20
N ALA A 78 -0.73 7.74 6.47
CA ALA A 78 -0.10 6.54 7.01
C ALA A 78 1.37 6.76 7.38
N GLN A 79 2.14 7.49 6.56
CA GLN A 79 3.53 7.85 6.86
C GLN A 79 3.62 8.75 8.10
N GLN A 80 2.74 9.74 8.22
CA GLN A 80 2.66 10.61 9.40
C GLN A 80 2.29 9.84 10.67
N HIS A 81 1.37 8.87 10.55
CA HIS A 81 1.02 8.00 11.66
C HIS A 81 2.19 7.11 12.07
N ALA A 82 2.89 6.49 11.13
CA ALA A 82 4.09 5.70 11.41
C ALA A 82 5.18 6.55 12.06
N ALA A 83 5.42 7.78 11.60
CA ALA A 83 6.38 8.68 12.22
C ALA A 83 6.06 8.94 13.70
N LYS A 84 4.78 9.17 14.04
CA LYS A 84 4.35 9.31 15.44
C LYS A 84 4.58 8.05 16.27
N VAL A 85 4.27 6.87 15.71
CA VAL A 85 4.44 5.58 16.42
C VAL A 85 5.91 5.31 16.72
N PHE A 86 6.80 5.61 15.79
CA PHE A 86 8.25 5.40 15.93
C PHE A 86 8.98 6.59 16.56
N ASN A 87 8.26 7.64 16.95
CA ASN A 87 8.83 8.89 17.45
C ASN A 87 9.93 9.46 16.54
N ALA A 88 9.65 9.47 15.24
CA ALA A 88 10.52 9.97 14.19
C ALA A 88 9.96 11.27 13.60
N ASP A 89 10.82 12.12 13.07
CA ASP A 89 10.40 13.34 12.39
C ASP A 89 9.65 13.03 11.09
N LYS A 90 10.11 11.98 10.37
CA LYS A 90 9.51 11.50 9.12
C LYS A 90 9.68 10.00 8.98
N THR A 91 8.74 9.39 8.26
CA THR A 91 8.82 7.99 7.84
C THR A 91 8.53 7.90 6.35
N TYR A 92 9.31 7.10 5.64
CA TYR A 92 9.13 6.83 4.22
C TYR A 92 8.86 5.34 4.01
N PHE A 93 7.82 5.02 3.25
CA PHE A 93 7.54 3.64 2.85
C PHE A 93 8.33 3.30 1.59
N VAL A 94 9.27 2.35 1.72
CA VAL A 94 10.07 1.86 0.60
C VAL A 94 9.50 0.53 0.14
N LEU A 95 8.89 0.51 -1.05
CA LEU A 95 8.14 -0.65 -1.55
C LEU A 95 9.02 -1.67 -2.26
N ASN A 96 10.25 -1.31 -2.64
CA ASN A 96 11.16 -2.17 -3.41
C ASN A 96 12.06 -3.06 -2.54
N GLY A 97 11.60 -3.37 -1.34
CA GLY A 97 12.28 -4.26 -0.40
C GLY A 97 13.41 -3.61 0.41
N THR A 98 13.90 -4.37 1.39
CA THR A 98 14.94 -3.93 2.35
C THR A 98 16.23 -3.51 1.66
N SER A 99 16.63 -4.18 0.59
CA SER A 99 17.82 -3.81 -0.18
C SER A 99 17.74 -2.40 -0.74
N SER A 100 16.56 -1.96 -1.17
CA SER A 100 16.35 -0.58 -1.62
C SER A 100 16.41 0.41 -0.47
N SER A 101 15.82 0.05 0.68
CA SER A 101 15.92 0.86 1.90
C SER A 101 17.38 1.06 2.32
N ASN A 102 18.17 -0.02 2.35
CA ASN A 102 19.58 0.05 2.67
C ASN A 102 20.35 0.95 1.69
N LYS A 103 20.09 0.82 0.39
CA LYS A 103 20.72 1.69 -0.62
C LYS A 103 20.38 3.16 -0.40
N VAL A 104 19.12 3.47 -0.11
CA VAL A 104 18.69 4.86 0.17
C VAL A 104 19.42 5.40 1.40
N VAL A 105 19.45 4.66 2.50
CA VAL A 105 20.11 5.06 3.74
C VAL A 105 21.60 5.25 3.55
N LEU A 106 22.29 4.28 2.93
CA LEU A 106 23.72 4.36 2.69
C LEU A 106 24.09 5.53 1.78
N ASN A 107 23.34 5.75 0.70
CA ASN A 107 23.59 6.90 -0.17
C ASN A 107 23.30 8.27 0.48
N ALA A 108 22.37 8.31 1.42
CA ALA A 108 22.01 9.55 2.10
C ALA A 108 23.00 9.94 3.21
N LEU A 109 23.60 8.95 3.87
CA LEU A 109 24.41 9.17 5.07
C LEU A 109 25.91 9.08 4.85
N LEU A 110 26.37 8.34 3.80
CA LEU A 110 27.80 8.06 3.60
C LEU A 110 28.43 8.97 2.57
N THR A 111 29.65 9.38 2.87
CA THR A 111 30.55 10.12 1.99
C THR A 111 31.84 9.35 1.74
N PRO A 112 32.57 9.64 0.65
CA PRO A 112 33.88 8.98 0.43
C PRO A 112 34.81 9.17 1.62
N GLY A 113 35.28 8.04 2.18
CA GLY A 113 36.16 8.01 3.35
C GLY A 113 35.49 7.58 4.64
N ASP A 114 34.17 7.48 4.68
CA ASP A 114 33.45 6.98 5.86
C ASP A 114 33.68 5.50 6.07
N LEU A 115 33.77 5.08 7.35
CA LEU A 115 33.91 3.70 7.75
C LEU A 115 32.53 3.11 8.11
N VAL A 116 32.16 2.03 7.44
CA VAL A 116 30.94 1.28 7.71
C VAL A 116 31.27 -0.04 8.36
N LEU A 117 30.70 -0.31 9.52
CA LEU A 117 30.77 -1.62 10.17
C LEU A 117 29.50 -2.41 9.85
N PHE A 118 29.66 -3.63 9.42
CA PHE A 118 28.55 -4.56 9.13
C PHE A 118 28.94 -5.97 9.52
N ASP A 119 27.97 -6.80 9.84
CA ASP A 119 28.07 -8.23 10.12
C ASP A 119 27.65 -9.10 8.94
#